data_b66f8cb10d560b28a250da832bfb2b6a
#
_entry.id   b66f8cb10d560b28a250da832bfb2b6a
#
_cell.length_a   1.000
_cell.length_b   1.000
_cell.length_c   1.000
_cell.angle_alpha   90.00
_cell.angle_beta   90.00
_cell.angle_gamma   90.00
#
_symmetry.space_group_name_H-M   'P 1'
#
loop_
_entity.id
_entity.type
_entity.pdbx_description
1 polymer ?
#
loop_
_entity_poly.entity_id
_entity_poly.type
_entity_poly.pdbx_seq_one_letter_code
_entity_poly.pdbx_strand_id
1 'polypeptide(L)'
;VEETPVGSITNGVHGATWVSAEVDGVLSSTVGDDWQWADHDAWQAITHVDGDALWQAHAASKVRMVDHVRDRLRHHGLAQGRSASELEWVDTALDPSALTICFARRMATYKRAALLLSQPERLRALLGDDDRPIQFIFAGKAHPADDHGKELIRQIVTFSHDPAVRHRFVFVEDYDMALA
;
A
#
# COMPACT_ATOMS: atom_id res chain seq x y z
N VAL A 1 -48.46 -2.70 11.21
CA VAL A 1 -47.59 -2.72 10.00
C VAL A 1 -46.51 -3.75 10.34
N GLU A 2 -46.53 -4.94 9.74
CA GLU A 2 -45.45 -5.92 9.87
C GLU A 2 -44.20 -5.28 9.29
N GLU A 3 -43.14 -5.17 10.10
CA GLU A 3 -41.84 -4.69 9.63
C GLU A 3 -41.28 -5.71 8.63
N THR A 4 -40.99 -5.25 7.43
CA THR A 4 -40.30 -6.09 6.44
C THR A 4 -38.89 -6.40 6.98
N PRO A 5 -38.52 -7.68 7.13
CA PRO A 5 -37.21 -8.01 7.62
C PRO A 5 -36.13 -7.50 6.65
N VAL A 6 -35.22 -6.67 7.15
CA VAL A 6 -34.07 -6.15 6.39
C VAL A 6 -32.87 -6.99 6.75
N GLY A 7 -32.35 -7.73 5.79
CA GLY A 7 -31.11 -8.49 5.91
C GLY A 7 -29.91 -7.79 5.27
N SER A 8 -28.72 -8.34 5.41
CA SER A 8 -27.51 -7.90 4.73
C SER A 8 -26.78 -9.08 4.09
N ILE A 9 -26.15 -8.81 2.96
CA ILE A 9 -25.24 -9.74 2.29
C ILE A 9 -23.88 -9.07 2.25
N THR A 10 -22.91 -9.67 2.93
CA THR A 10 -21.51 -9.20 2.92
C THR A 10 -20.87 -9.49 1.57
N ASN A 11 -20.01 -8.58 1.11
CA ASN A 11 -19.19 -8.81 -0.08
C ASN A 11 -18.25 -10.00 0.15
N GLY A 12 -18.13 -10.84 -0.87
CA GLY A 12 -17.09 -11.88 -0.93
C GLY A 12 -15.72 -11.30 -1.24
N VAL A 13 -14.68 -12.05 -0.89
CA VAL A 13 -13.28 -11.75 -1.24
C VAL A 13 -12.72 -12.94 -2.01
N HIS A 14 -12.09 -12.68 -3.15
CA HIS A 14 -11.37 -13.70 -3.90
C HIS A 14 -9.90 -13.69 -3.44
N GLY A 15 -9.53 -14.64 -2.56
CA GLY A 15 -8.23 -14.68 -1.88
C GLY A 15 -7.04 -14.60 -2.84
N ALA A 16 -7.06 -15.42 -3.90
CA ALA A 16 -5.97 -15.48 -4.87
C ALA A 16 -5.68 -14.14 -5.61
N THR A 17 -6.66 -13.22 -5.69
CA THR A 17 -6.42 -11.89 -6.28
C THR A 17 -5.56 -10.99 -5.38
N TRP A 18 -5.61 -11.20 -4.07
CA TRP A 18 -5.02 -10.29 -3.08
C TRP A 18 -3.78 -10.85 -2.39
N VAL A 19 -3.45 -12.12 -2.65
CA VAL A 19 -2.28 -12.78 -2.08
C VAL A 19 -1.15 -12.76 -3.11
N SER A 20 0.04 -12.36 -2.69
CA SER A 20 1.22 -12.36 -3.57
C SER A 20 1.67 -13.80 -3.87
N ALA A 21 2.34 -14.00 -5.01
CA ALA A 21 2.84 -15.31 -5.40
C ALA A 21 3.79 -15.93 -4.36
N GLU A 22 4.57 -15.11 -3.67
CA GLU A 22 5.48 -15.57 -2.61
C GLU A 22 4.73 -16.07 -1.39
N VAL A 23 3.68 -15.36 -0.97
CA VAL A 23 2.82 -15.77 0.15
C VAL A 23 1.95 -16.96 -0.25
N ASP A 24 1.45 -16.99 -1.49
CA ASP A 24 0.73 -18.14 -2.04
C ASP A 24 1.56 -19.43 -1.96
N GLY A 25 2.85 -19.37 -2.31
CA GLY A 25 3.77 -20.51 -2.16
C GLY A 25 3.89 -20.99 -0.71
N VAL A 26 3.92 -20.09 0.27
CA VAL A 26 3.95 -20.46 1.69
C VAL A 26 2.62 -21.08 2.12
N LEU A 27 1.49 -20.51 1.70
CA LEU A 27 0.16 -21.06 2.00
C LEU A 27 -0.04 -22.43 1.37
N SER A 28 0.34 -22.60 0.10
CA SER A 28 0.25 -23.89 -0.61
C SER A 28 1.09 -24.98 0.07
N SER A 29 2.30 -24.64 0.51
CA SER A 29 3.17 -25.61 1.20
C SER A 29 2.72 -25.94 2.62
N THR A 30 1.97 -25.04 3.28
CA THR A 30 1.58 -25.19 4.68
C THR A 30 0.16 -25.74 4.84
N VAL A 31 -0.80 -25.22 4.08
CA VAL A 31 -2.22 -25.54 4.15
C VAL A 31 -2.63 -26.50 3.04
N GLY A 32 -2.01 -26.36 1.85
CA GLY A 32 -2.29 -27.14 0.64
C GLY A 32 -2.59 -26.23 -0.56
N ASP A 33 -2.47 -26.78 -1.76
CA ASP A 33 -2.64 -26.01 -3.02
C ASP A 33 -4.02 -25.35 -3.14
N ASP A 34 -5.03 -25.96 -2.55
CA ASP A 34 -6.41 -25.45 -2.53
C ASP A 34 -6.74 -24.64 -1.24
N TRP A 35 -5.75 -24.00 -0.61
CA TRP A 35 -5.87 -23.29 0.67
C TRP A 35 -7.07 -22.33 0.75
N GLN A 36 -7.49 -21.73 -0.38
CA GLN A 36 -8.63 -20.81 -0.44
C GLN A 36 -9.97 -21.52 -0.14
N TRP A 37 -10.04 -22.82 -0.33
CA TRP A 37 -11.24 -23.64 -0.09
C TRP A 37 -11.06 -24.60 1.07
N ALA A 38 -9.90 -24.55 1.73
CA ALA A 38 -9.55 -25.39 2.86
C ALA A 38 -10.50 -25.11 4.05
N ASP A 39 -10.82 -26.16 4.76
CA ASP A 39 -11.65 -26.07 5.97
C ASP A 39 -10.84 -25.54 7.16
N HIS A 40 -11.54 -25.36 8.29
CA HIS A 40 -10.94 -24.86 9.51
C HIS A 40 -9.79 -25.75 10.01
N ASP A 41 -9.91 -27.04 9.87
CA ASP A 41 -8.92 -28.00 10.42
C ASP A 41 -7.63 -27.94 9.57
N ALA A 42 -7.72 -27.86 8.25
CA ALA A 42 -6.57 -27.66 7.38
C ALA A 42 -5.85 -26.33 7.69
N TRP A 43 -6.61 -25.27 7.96
CA TRP A 43 -6.05 -23.96 8.33
C TRP A 43 -5.32 -23.96 9.69
N GLN A 44 -5.53 -24.95 10.57
CA GLN A 44 -4.74 -25.06 11.81
C GLN A 44 -3.23 -25.24 11.53
N ALA A 45 -2.86 -25.78 10.37
CA ALA A 45 -1.46 -25.94 9.96
C ALA A 45 -0.70 -24.60 9.95
N ILE A 46 -1.38 -23.45 9.71
CA ILE A 46 -0.75 -22.13 9.70
C ILE A 46 -0.11 -21.74 11.03
N THR A 47 -0.57 -22.32 12.15
CA THR A 47 0.03 -22.08 13.46
C THR A 47 1.44 -22.64 13.60
N HIS A 48 1.85 -23.51 12.68
CA HIS A 48 3.16 -24.15 12.63
C HIS A 48 3.99 -23.71 11.43
N VAL A 49 3.56 -22.68 10.70
CA VAL A 49 4.33 -22.14 9.56
C VAL A 49 5.71 -21.71 10.03
N ASP A 50 6.71 -21.98 9.20
CA ASP A 50 8.05 -21.46 9.44
C ASP A 50 8.05 -19.93 9.33
N GLY A 51 8.35 -19.25 10.45
CA GLY A 51 8.38 -17.79 10.52
C GLY A 51 9.41 -17.17 9.57
N ASP A 52 10.54 -17.83 9.36
CA ASP A 52 11.58 -17.35 8.44
C ASP A 52 11.11 -17.45 6.99
N ALA A 53 10.44 -18.55 6.60
CA ALA A 53 9.86 -18.69 5.27
C ALA A 53 8.79 -17.63 4.99
N LEU A 54 7.90 -17.38 5.96
CA LEU A 54 6.87 -16.33 5.85
C LEU A 54 7.53 -14.93 5.75
N TRP A 55 8.55 -14.67 6.54
CA TRP A 55 9.28 -13.40 6.50
C TRP A 55 10.01 -13.19 5.17
N GLN A 56 10.63 -14.22 4.62
CA GLN A 56 11.28 -14.18 3.30
C GLN A 56 10.27 -13.90 2.18
N ALA A 57 9.11 -14.56 2.20
CA ALA A 57 8.03 -14.31 1.25
C ALA A 57 7.53 -12.86 1.33
N HIS A 58 7.32 -12.33 2.56
CA HIS A 58 6.96 -10.94 2.79
C HIS A 58 8.05 -9.97 2.26
N ALA A 59 9.32 -10.22 2.56
CA ALA A 59 10.43 -9.39 2.12
C ALA A 59 10.55 -9.36 0.58
N ALA A 60 10.42 -10.51 -0.09
CA ALA A 60 10.45 -10.60 -1.55
C ALA A 60 9.26 -9.83 -2.19
N SER A 61 8.05 -9.99 -1.64
CA SER A 61 6.88 -9.23 -2.08
C SER A 61 7.09 -7.72 -1.92
N LYS A 62 7.72 -7.30 -0.81
CA LYS A 62 8.00 -5.89 -0.54
C LYS A 62 9.03 -5.30 -1.49
N VAL A 63 10.10 -6.04 -1.85
CA VAL A 63 11.05 -5.62 -2.89
C VAL A 63 10.31 -5.35 -4.20
N ARG A 64 9.49 -6.30 -4.64
CA ARG A 64 8.71 -6.17 -5.87
C ARG A 64 7.74 -4.98 -5.84
N MET A 65 7.09 -4.76 -4.69
CA MET A 65 6.22 -3.60 -4.48
C MET A 65 7.01 -2.28 -4.61
N VAL A 66 8.17 -2.17 -3.98
CA VAL A 66 9.02 -0.98 -4.05
C VAL A 66 9.46 -0.70 -5.49
N ASP A 67 9.90 -1.73 -6.22
CA ASP A 67 10.30 -1.59 -7.62
C ASP A 67 9.13 -1.13 -8.48
N HIS A 68 7.95 -1.74 -8.30
CA HIS A 68 6.74 -1.33 -9.00
C HIS A 68 6.35 0.14 -8.71
N VAL A 69 6.45 0.57 -7.46
CA VAL A 69 6.17 1.97 -7.07
C VAL A 69 7.15 2.91 -7.74
N ARG A 70 8.44 2.59 -7.77
CA ARG A 70 9.47 3.39 -8.46
C ARG A 70 9.19 3.51 -9.95
N ASP A 71 8.83 2.41 -10.60
CA ASP A 71 8.46 2.41 -12.03
C ASP A 71 7.25 3.31 -12.30
N ARG A 72 6.23 3.24 -11.45
CA ARG A 72 5.03 4.08 -11.55
C ARG A 72 5.37 5.56 -11.37
N LEU A 73 6.17 5.91 -10.36
CA LEU A 73 6.60 7.29 -10.11
C LEU A 73 7.40 7.84 -11.30
N ARG A 74 8.30 7.05 -11.87
CA ARG A 74 9.09 7.41 -13.03
C ARG A 74 8.21 7.61 -14.27
N HIS A 75 7.39 6.61 -14.58
CA HIS A 75 6.49 6.67 -15.73
C HIS A 75 5.59 7.90 -15.68
N HIS A 76 5.01 8.16 -14.52
CA HIS A 76 4.10 9.29 -14.29
C HIS A 76 4.84 10.63 -14.40
N GLY A 77 6.01 10.73 -13.77
CA GLY A 77 6.84 11.94 -13.87
C GLY A 77 7.21 12.27 -15.32
N LEU A 78 7.62 11.28 -16.11
CA LEU A 78 7.90 11.45 -17.53
C LEU A 78 6.65 11.89 -18.33
N ALA A 79 5.50 11.28 -18.05
CA ALA A 79 4.23 11.65 -18.68
C ALA A 79 3.80 13.08 -18.35
N GLN A 80 4.21 13.61 -17.18
CA GLN A 80 4.01 15.01 -16.79
C GLN A 80 5.06 15.97 -17.36
N GLY A 81 5.98 15.48 -18.19
CA GLY A 81 7.01 16.30 -18.87
C GLY A 81 8.25 16.56 -18.01
N ARG A 82 8.46 15.85 -16.90
CA ARG A 82 9.70 15.92 -16.12
C ARG A 82 10.84 15.23 -16.89
N SER A 83 12.03 15.77 -16.79
CA SER A 83 13.23 15.15 -17.36
C SER A 83 13.70 13.94 -16.54
N ALA A 84 14.51 13.07 -17.16
CA ALA A 84 15.10 11.93 -16.45
C ALA A 84 15.95 12.37 -15.26
N SER A 85 16.68 13.50 -15.38
CA SER A 85 17.50 14.04 -14.30
C SER A 85 16.68 14.55 -13.11
N GLU A 86 15.49 15.11 -13.34
CA GLU A 86 14.58 15.49 -12.26
C GLU A 86 13.98 14.29 -11.52
N LEU A 87 14.05 13.10 -12.12
CA LEU A 87 13.49 11.86 -11.59
C LEU A 87 14.57 10.91 -11.03
N GLU A 88 15.85 11.28 -11.01
CA GLU A 88 16.92 10.42 -10.45
C GLU A 88 16.68 10.01 -9.00
N TRP A 89 16.04 10.86 -8.20
CA TRP A 89 15.70 10.54 -6.82
C TRP A 89 14.79 9.32 -6.69
N VAL A 90 14.02 8.98 -7.72
CA VAL A 90 13.10 7.84 -7.73
C VAL A 90 13.86 6.52 -7.59
N ASP A 91 15.09 6.43 -8.09
CA ASP A 91 15.91 5.22 -8.02
C ASP A 91 16.27 4.83 -6.58
N THR A 92 16.32 5.81 -5.69
CA THR A 92 16.61 5.63 -4.27
C THR A 92 15.41 5.87 -3.37
N ALA A 93 14.23 6.14 -3.94
CA ALA A 93 12.99 6.29 -3.18
C ALA A 93 12.59 4.94 -2.58
N LEU A 94 12.19 4.95 -1.33
CA LEU A 94 11.79 3.79 -0.53
C LEU A 94 12.94 2.77 -0.34
N ASP A 95 12.99 2.18 0.82
CA ASP A 95 13.92 1.11 1.18
C ASP A 95 13.13 -0.17 1.47
N PRO A 96 13.37 -1.29 0.75
CA PRO A 96 12.70 -2.56 1.03
C PRO A 96 12.91 -3.08 2.46
N SER A 97 13.95 -2.64 3.16
CA SER A 97 14.21 -3.04 4.56
C SER A 97 13.46 -2.19 5.58
N ALA A 98 13.05 -0.96 5.22
CA ALA A 98 12.37 -0.04 6.13
C ALA A 98 10.92 -0.47 6.46
N LEU A 99 10.44 -0.10 7.65
CA LEU A 99 9.01 -0.27 7.98
C LEU A 99 8.16 0.54 7.00
N THR A 100 7.28 -0.14 6.27
CA THR A 100 6.46 0.46 5.23
C THR A 100 5.00 0.49 5.66
N ILE A 101 4.41 1.68 5.65
CA ILE A 101 2.98 1.88 5.91
C ILE A 101 2.31 2.34 4.62
N CYS A 102 1.29 1.57 4.18
CA CYS A 102 0.54 1.87 2.97
C CYS A 102 -0.87 2.36 3.30
N PHE A 103 -1.29 3.41 2.59
CA PHE A 103 -2.68 3.84 2.53
C PHE A 103 -3.14 3.77 1.07
N ALA A 104 -3.84 2.69 0.72
CA ALA A 104 -4.29 2.40 -0.64
C ALA A 104 -5.82 2.32 -0.67
N ARG A 105 -6.51 3.46 -0.74
CA ARG A 105 -7.97 3.56 -0.66
C ARG A 105 -8.50 4.79 -1.40
N ARG A 106 -9.82 4.81 -1.68
CA ARG A 106 -10.49 6.04 -2.11
C ARG A 106 -10.28 7.16 -1.09
N MET A 107 -9.87 8.33 -1.58
CA MET A 107 -9.64 9.51 -0.75
C MET A 107 -10.97 10.16 -0.39
N ALA A 108 -11.61 9.63 0.65
CA ALA A 108 -12.82 10.19 1.23
C ALA A 108 -12.53 10.70 2.65
N THR A 109 -13.15 11.80 3.05
CA THR A 109 -12.88 12.51 4.32
C THR A 109 -12.93 11.60 5.55
N TYR A 110 -13.93 10.71 5.62
CA TYR A 110 -14.09 9.79 6.76
C TYR A 110 -12.96 8.76 6.91
N LYS A 111 -12.16 8.53 5.84
CA LYS A 111 -11.00 7.62 5.87
C LYS A 111 -9.74 8.25 6.46
N ARG A 112 -9.78 9.55 6.73
CA ARG A 112 -8.74 10.30 7.47
C ARG A 112 -7.33 10.18 6.86
N ALA A 113 -7.20 10.07 5.54
CA ALA A 113 -5.91 9.91 4.85
C ALA A 113 -4.88 10.99 5.23
N ALA A 114 -5.32 12.24 5.39
CA ALA A 114 -4.45 13.36 5.72
C ALA A 114 -4.21 13.55 7.23
N LEU A 115 -4.67 12.62 8.10
CA LEU A 115 -4.48 12.77 9.56
C LEU A 115 -2.99 12.87 9.94
N LEU A 116 -2.10 12.15 9.24
CA LEU A 116 -0.66 12.23 9.44
C LEU A 116 -0.10 13.64 9.20
N LEU A 117 -0.71 14.40 8.29
CA LEU A 117 -0.28 15.76 7.95
C LEU A 117 -0.74 16.78 8.97
N SER A 118 -1.54 16.43 9.98
CA SER A 118 -1.93 17.35 11.08
C SER A 118 -0.74 17.75 11.97
N GLN A 119 0.35 16.97 11.95
CA GLN A 119 1.59 17.25 12.67
C GLN A 119 2.81 17.10 11.75
N PRO A 120 2.99 17.98 10.76
CA PRO A 120 3.97 17.79 9.69
C PRO A 120 5.42 17.76 10.21
N GLU A 121 5.76 18.53 11.22
CA GLU A 121 7.12 18.54 11.79
C GLU A 121 7.43 17.23 12.51
N ARG A 122 6.47 16.66 13.22
CA ARG A 122 6.62 15.33 13.82
C ARG A 122 6.78 14.24 12.76
N LEU A 123 6.02 14.33 11.68
CA LEU A 123 6.12 13.40 10.56
C LEU A 123 7.49 13.51 9.88
N ARG A 124 8.01 14.74 9.65
CA ARG A 124 9.37 14.94 9.13
C ARG A 124 10.44 14.33 10.03
N ALA A 125 10.32 14.53 11.34
CA ALA A 125 11.25 13.93 12.30
C ALA A 125 11.24 12.39 12.26
N LEU A 126 10.06 11.78 12.14
CA LEU A 126 9.92 10.32 11.98
C LEU A 126 10.52 9.82 10.66
N LEU A 127 10.29 10.55 9.57
CA LEU A 127 10.84 10.20 8.25
C LEU A 127 12.35 10.44 8.16
N GLY A 128 12.92 11.27 9.02
CA GLY A 128 14.37 11.53 9.10
C GLY A 128 15.13 10.62 10.06
N ASP A 129 14.46 9.70 10.76
CA ASP A 129 15.10 8.74 11.67
C ASP A 129 15.74 7.59 10.86
N ASP A 130 17.08 7.55 10.83
CA ASP A 130 17.85 6.51 10.13
C ASP A 130 18.06 5.26 10.98
N ASP A 131 17.96 5.35 12.30
CA ASP A 131 18.10 4.20 13.19
C ASP A 131 16.85 3.30 13.16
N ARG A 132 15.69 3.91 12.91
CA ARG A 132 14.41 3.21 12.81
C ARG A 132 13.65 3.69 11.57
N PRO A 133 14.12 3.32 10.37
CA PRO A 133 13.60 3.86 9.14
C PRO A 133 12.12 3.46 8.95
N ILE A 134 11.29 4.47 8.74
CA ILE A 134 9.87 4.35 8.41
C ILE A 134 9.58 5.06 7.10
N GLN A 135 8.67 4.51 6.31
CA GLN A 135 8.26 5.10 5.05
C GLN A 135 6.76 4.92 4.79
N PHE A 136 6.21 5.79 3.95
CA PHE A 136 4.79 5.79 3.64
C PHE A 136 4.56 5.76 2.13
N ILE A 137 3.60 4.93 1.73
CA ILE A 137 3.08 4.87 0.36
C ILE A 137 1.60 5.22 0.42
N PHE A 138 1.23 6.29 -0.26
CA PHE A 138 -0.17 6.65 -0.47
C PHE A 138 -0.57 6.34 -1.90
N ALA A 139 -1.73 5.71 -2.07
CA ALA A 139 -2.33 5.49 -3.37
C ALA A 139 -3.85 5.65 -3.26
N GLY A 140 -4.48 6.24 -4.26
CA GLY A 140 -5.91 6.39 -4.22
C GLY A 140 -6.43 7.43 -5.21
N LYS A 141 -7.75 7.40 -5.38
CA LYS A 141 -8.49 8.34 -6.24
C LYS A 141 -9.62 8.97 -5.43
N ALA A 142 -9.96 10.21 -5.76
CA ALA A 142 -11.19 10.84 -5.31
C ALA A 142 -12.27 10.69 -6.39
N HIS A 143 -13.54 10.70 -5.97
CA HIS A 143 -14.62 10.80 -6.94
C HIS A 143 -14.55 12.15 -7.68
N PRO A 144 -14.83 12.23 -8.99
CA PRO A 144 -14.76 13.48 -9.75
C PRO A 144 -15.58 14.64 -9.17
N ALA A 145 -16.66 14.35 -8.46
CA ALA A 145 -17.49 15.35 -7.77
C ALA A 145 -17.12 15.57 -6.28
N ASP A 146 -16.06 14.91 -5.77
CA ASP A 146 -15.61 15.04 -4.38
C ASP A 146 -14.43 16.02 -4.27
N ASP A 147 -14.74 17.31 -4.13
CA ASP A 147 -13.72 18.35 -4.04
C ASP A 147 -12.91 18.26 -2.73
N HIS A 148 -13.51 17.77 -1.65
CA HIS A 148 -12.78 17.52 -0.40
C HIS A 148 -11.76 16.38 -0.56
N GLY A 149 -12.14 15.29 -1.23
CA GLY A 149 -11.23 14.19 -1.53
C GLY A 149 -10.07 14.63 -2.43
N LYS A 150 -10.34 15.50 -3.43
CA LYS A 150 -9.29 16.10 -4.28
C LYS A 150 -8.33 16.97 -3.46
N GLU A 151 -8.86 17.75 -2.53
CA GLU A 151 -8.04 18.60 -1.64
C GLU A 151 -7.15 17.75 -0.73
N LEU A 152 -7.64 16.61 -0.20
CA LEU A 152 -6.82 15.66 0.55
C LEU A 152 -5.67 15.11 -0.29
N ILE A 153 -5.94 14.72 -1.54
CA ILE A 153 -4.89 14.28 -2.48
C ILE A 153 -3.87 15.41 -2.68
N ARG A 154 -4.32 16.62 -2.94
CA ARG A 154 -3.43 17.77 -3.16
C ARG A 154 -2.48 17.98 -1.97
N GLN A 155 -2.97 17.89 -0.74
CA GLN A 155 -2.14 18.02 0.46
C GLN A 155 -1.09 16.92 0.56
N ILE A 156 -1.47 15.67 0.33
CA ILE A 156 -0.57 14.52 0.36
C ILE A 156 0.49 14.63 -0.73
N VAL A 157 0.09 14.96 -1.96
CA VAL A 157 1.00 15.15 -3.10
C VAL A 157 1.97 16.31 -2.85
N THR A 158 1.47 17.43 -2.32
CA THR A 158 2.33 18.58 -1.98
C THR A 158 3.41 18.18 -0.96
N PHE A 159 3.03 17.42 0.08
CA PHE A 159 3.99 16.95 1.08
C PHE A 159 4.99 15.94 0.48
N SER A 160 4.54 15.04 -0.40
CA SER A 160 5.41 14.04 -1.04
C SER A 160 6.45 14.65 -1.99
N HIS A 161 6.25 15.88 -2.47
CA HIS A 161 7.21 16.58 -3.32
C HIS A 161 8.32 17.32 -2.54
N ASP A 162 8.22 17.42 -1.21
CA ASP A 162 9.26 18.03 -0.40
C ASP A 162 10.55 17.19 -0.48
N PRO A 163 11.69 17.75 -0.95
CA PRO A 163 12.95 17.03 -1.08
C PRO A 163 13.42 16.35 0.19
N ALA A 164 13.05 16.88 1.36
CA ALA A 164 13.45 16.32 2.65
C ALA A 164 12.74 14.98 2.97
N VAL A 165 11.58 14.70 2.35
CA VAL A 165 10.77 13.52 2.69
C VAL A 165 10.44 12.62 1.50
N ARG A 166 10.59 13.10 0.26
CA ARG A 166 10.16 12.38 -0.96
C ARG A 166 10.76 10.98 -1.13
N HIS A 167 11.91 10.70 -0.50
CA HIS A 167 12.53 9.38 -0.53
C HIS A 167 11.81 8.36 0.37
N ARG A 168 11.02 8.83 1.34
CA ARG A 168 10.33 8.00 2.34
C ARG A 168 8.82 8.26 2.42
N PHE A 169 8.32 9.20 1.63
CA PHE A 169 6.89 9.53 1.58
C PHE A 169 6.48 9.77 0.13
N VAL A 170 5.78 8.81 -0.47
CA VAL A 170 5.41 8.86 -1.88
C VAL A 170 3.90 8.78 -2.06
N PHE A 171 3.41 9.42 -3.13
CA PHE A 171 2.05 9.25 -3.62
C PHE A 171 2.08 8.58 -4.99
N VAL A 172 1.37 7.47 -5.13
CA VAL A 172 1.25 6.71 -6.37
C VAL A 172 -0.09 7.05 -7.03
N GLU A 173 0.00 7.64 -8.19
CA GLU A 173 -1.18 8.00 -8.98
C GLU A 173 -1.77 6.77 -9.69
N ASP A 174 -3.01 6.93 -10.20
CA ASP A 174 -3.74 5.91 -10.95
C ASP A 174 -3.90 4.56 -10.22
N TYR A 175 -4.18 4.65 -8.91
CA TYR A 175 -4.51 3.46 -8.12
C TYR A 175 -5.61 2.63 -8.78
N ASP A 176 -5.32 1.34 -8.99
CA ASP A 176 -6.22 0.35 -9.54
C ASP A 176 -6.03 -1.01 -8.81
N MET A 177 -6.74 -2.05 -9.26
CA MET A 177 -6.64 -3.38 -8.67
C MET A 177 -5.26 -4.03 -8.86
N ALA A 178 -4.52 -3.68 -9.91
CA ALA A 178 -3.18 -4.24 -10.17
C ALA A 178 -2.13 -3.66 -9.22
N LEU A 179 -2.39 -2.45 -8.66
CA LEU A 179 -1.54 -1.81 -7.67
C LEU A 179 -1.91 -2.23 -6.22
N ALA A 180 -3.12 -2.77 -6.03
CA ALA A 180 -3.61 -3.18 -4.72
C ALA A 180 -3.03 -4.51 -4.27
#